data_177d1096ce4f94045d9e92b5ca96c3af
#
_entry.id   177d1096ce4f94045d9e92b5ca96c3af
#
_cell.length_a   1.000
_cell.length_b   1.000
_cell.length_c   1.000
_cell.angle_alpha   90.00
_cell.angle_beta   90.00
_cell.angle_gamma   90.00
#
_symmetry.space_group_name_H-M   'P 1'
#
loop_
_entity.id
_entity.type
_entity.pdbx_description
1 polymer ?
#
loop_
_entity_poly.entity_id
_entity_poly.type
_entity_poly.pdbx_seq_one_letter_code
_entity_poly.pdbx_strand_id
1 'polypeptide(L)'
;MAGPGAHDAPVITLHTLPGGYGVESVSPFCMKVEVYLKLAKLPYKTRIGNVRKAPKGKLPFIVDDDGTVIADSSAIVAHLEKKHGEPLDKGLSSDEKAKAHVLKRMLEESLYFVVVWSRWAEDEGFAVVRESLKVIPAAIRWFLVPAIRKNVVGITRSQGIGRHSRDEIYAFGKADIDAVSTLLGQSTFLLGDRLTTVDVIAYSCFAAMLRVPGGEPLRAAVKATPNLEAYVARIDERVKAATAG
;
A
#
# COMPACT_ATOMS: atom_id res chain seq x y z
N MET A 1 27.80 -37.84 13.17
CA MET A 1 26.90 -37.05 14.03
C MET A 1 26.67 -35.74 13.30
N ALA A 2 25.50 -35.56 12.72
CA ALA A 2 25.10 -34.31 12.08
C ALA A 2 24.78 -33.29 13.20
N GLY A 3 25.44 -32.15 13.19
CA GLY A 3 25.16 -31.07 14.12
C GLY A 3 23.74 -30.53 13.98
N PRO A 4 23.17 -29.94 15.05
CA PRO A 4 21.82 -29.38 15.01
C PRO A 4 21.76 -28.29 13.94
N GLY A 5 20.76 -28.41 13.05
CA GLY A 5 20.52 -27.46 11.97
C GLY A 5 20.48 -26.02 12.51
N ALA A 6 21.01 -25.11 11.71
CA ALA A 6 20.93 -23.68 11.97
C ALA A 6 19.45 -23.33 12.21
N HIS A 7 19.08 -23.07 13.45
CA HIS A 7 17.81 -22.47 13.78
C HIS A 7 17.78 -21.13 13.03
N ASP A 8 16.91 -20.99 12.03
CA ASP A 8 16.62 -19.71 11.39
C ASP A 8 16.41 -18.68 12.52
N ALA A 9 17.26 -17.66 12.53
CA ALA A 9 17.09 -16.57 13.48
C ALA A 9 15.65 -16.04 13.39
N PRO A 10 15.01 -15.72 14.52
CA PRO A 10 13.65 -15.19 14.50
C PRO A 10 13.60 -13.96 13.59
N VAL A 11 12.74 -13.99 12.62
CA VAL A 11 12.64 -12.98 11.56
C VAL A 11 11.18 -12.57 11.41
N ILE A 12 10.93 -11.29 11.13
CA ILE A 12 9.59 -10.74 10.90
C ILE A 12 8.90 -11.55 9.78
N THR A 13 7.69 -12.05 10.06
CA THR A 13 6.86 -12.69 9.04
C THR A 13 5.74 -11.76 8.62
N LEU A 14 5.81 -11.24 7.39
CA LEU A 14 4.77 -10.39 6.80
C LEU A 14 3.70 -11.25 6.11
N HIS A 15 2.47 -11.18 6.59
CA HIS A 15 1.30 -11.74 5.94
C HIS A 15 0.68 -10.70 5.00
N THR A 16 0.73 -10.96 3.70
CA THR A 16 0.44 -10.00 2.62
C THR A 16 -0.45 -10.59 1.53
N LEU A 17 -0.94 -9.77 0.62
CA LEU A 17 -1.49 -10.22 -0.67
C LEU A 17 -0.35 -10.44 -1.68
N PRO A 18 -0.57 -11.30 -2.70
CA PRO A 18 0.47 -11.56 -3.70
C PRO A 18 0.88 -10.30 -4.46
N GLY A 19 2.12 -10.28 -4.89
CA GLY A 19 2.64 -9.34 -5.87
C GLY A 19 2.13 -9.63 -7.29
N GLY A 20 2.45 -8.74 -8.19
CA GLY A 20 2.11 -8.83 -9.61
C GLY A 20 2.23 -7.47 -10.28
N TYR A 21 2.21 -7.45 -11.60
CA TYR A 21 2.29 -6.19 -12.37
C TYR A 21 3.52 -5.32 -12.04
N GLY A 22 4.59 -5.92 -11.54
CA GLY A 22 5.81 -5.21 -11.16
C GLY A 22 5.71 -4.46 -9.83
N VAL A 23 4.82 -4.89 -8.92
CA VAL A 23 4.72 -4.41 -7.54
C VAL A 23 4.79 -5.56 -6.54
N GLU A 24 5.28 -5.28 -5.34
CA GLU A 24 5.41 -6.25 -4.24
C GLU A 24 4.08 -6.84 -3.80
N SER A 25 3.05 -6.04 -3.86
CA SER A 25 1.67 -6.46 -3.57
C SER A 25 0.67 -5.62 -4.36
N VAL A 26 -0.43 -6.23 -4.80
CA VAL A 26 -1.55 -5.50 -5.44
C VAL A 26 -2.30 -4.58 -4.48
N SER A 27 -2.10 -4.73 -3.17
CA SER A 27 -2.65 -3.86 -2.14
C SER A 27 -1.63 -2.78 -1.75
N PRO A 28 -1.95 -1.49 -1.87
CA PRO A 28 -1.07 -0.41 -1.43
C PRO A 28 -0.64 -0.54 0.05
N PHE A 29 -1.52 -1.00 0.93
CA PHE A 29 -1.19 -1.19 2.34
C PHE A 29 -0.23 -2.35 2.61
N CYS A 30 -0.37 -3.45 1.87
CA CYS A 30 0.57 -4.56 1.95
C CYS A 30 1.93 -4.14 1.37
N MET A 31 1.93 -3.48 0.22
CA MET A 31 3.11 -2.93 -0.43
C MET A 31 3.85 -1.95 0.49
N LYS A 32 3.12 -1.03 1.15
CA LYS A 32 3.69 -0.09 2.12
C LYS A 32 4.55 -0.79 3.17
N VAL A 33 4.04 -1.85 3.78
CA VAL A 33 4.79 -2.57 4.83
C VAL A 33 6.00 -3.29 4.25
N GLU A 34 5.85 -3.94 3.10
CA GLU A 34 6.95 -4.67 2.47
C GLU A 34 8.07 -3.72 2.00
N VAL A 35 7.71 -2.62 1.35
CA VAL A 35 8.66 -1.58 0.91
C VAL A 35 9.34 -0.91 2.11
N TYR A 36 8.59 -0.65 3.20
CA TYR A 36 9.16 -0.14 4.43
C TYR A 36 10.23 -1.08 4.99
N LEU A 37 9.93 -2.37 5.11
CA LEU A 37 10.87 -3.37 5.61
C LEU A 37 12.15 -3.43 4.77
N LYS A 38 12.01 -3.39 3.44
CA LYS A 38 13.16 -3.36 2.50
C LYS A 38 14.03 -2.11 2.74
N LEU A 39 13.42 -0.92 2.71
CA LEU A 39 14.15 0.35 2.83
C LEU A 39 14.75 0.58 4.22
N ALA A 40 14.08 0.09 5.26
CA ALA A 40 14.60 0.07 6.62
C ALA A 40 15.65 -1.04 6.87
N LYS A 41 15.90 -1.90 5.85
CA LYS A 41 16.83 -3.05 5.91
C LYS A 41 16.54 -4.01 7.07
N LEU A 42 15.26 -4.20 7.37
CA LEU A 42 14.81 -5.12 8.42
C LEU A 42 14.63 -6.52 7.82
N PRO A 43 15.22 -7.57 8.39
CA PRO A 43 15.08 -8.95 7.89
C PRO A 43 13.62 -9.40 8.01
N TYR A 44 13.05 -9.91 6.93
CA TYR A 44 11.68 -10.41 6.91
C TYR A 44 11.50 -11.55 5.91
N LYS A 45 10.40 -12.29 6.07
CA LYS A 45 9.86 -13.22 5.09
C LYS A 45 8.38 -12.93 4.83
N THR A 46 7.93 -13.21 3.62
CA THR A 46 6.53 -13.04 3.25
C THR A 46 5.76 -14.36 3.30
N ARG A 47 4.49 -14.26 3.63
CA ARG A 47 3.50 -15.34 3.47
C ARG A 47 2.22 -14.77 2.89
N ILE A 48 1.60 -15.49 1.95
CA ILE A 48 0.26 -15.13 1.48
C ILE A 48 -0.71 -15.25 2.65
N GLY A 49 -1.30 -14.12 3.00
CA GLY A 49 -2.20 -14.00 4.13
C GLY A 49 -3.61 -14.51 3.83
N ASN A 50 -4.28 -15.03 4.84
CA ASN A 50 -5.69 -15.35 4.79
C ASN A 50 -6.49 -14.30 5.56
N VAL A 51 -7.27 -13.49 4.85
CA VAL A 51 -8.09 -12.40 5.42
C VAL A 51 -9.00 -12.89 6.55
N ARG A 52 -9.55 -14.12 6.45
CA ARG A 52 -10.43 -14.69 7.49
C ARG A 52 -9.68 -15.03 8.79
N LYS A 53 -8.37 -15.24 8.70
CA LYS A 53 -7.50 -15.54 9.85
C LYS A 53 -6.73 -14.30 10.33
N ALA A 54 -6.83 -13.18 9.61
CA ALA A 54 -6.17 -11.94 9.99
C ALA A 54 -6.82 -11.33 11.24
N PRO A 55 -6.05 -10.83 12.22
CA PRO A 55 -6.58 -10.37 13.52
C PRO A 55 -7.66 -9.29 13.42
N LYS A 56 -7.59 -8.41 12.40
CA LYS A 56 -8.59 -7.37 12.12
C LYS A 56 -9.43 -7.65 10.87
N GLY A 57 -9.45 -8.91 10.36
CA GLY A 57 -10.14 -9.25 9.12
C GLY A 57 -9.58 -8.56 7.89
N LYS A 58 -8.35 -8.06 7.94
CA LYS A 58 -7.67 -7.32 6.85
C LYS A 58 -6.18 -7.65 6.82
N LEU A 59 -5.57 -7.51 5.65
CA LEU A 59 -4.13 -7.58 5.45
C LEU A 59 -3.58 -6.16 5.21
N PRO A 60 -2.32 -5.91 5.55
CA PRO A 60 -1.32 -6.82 6.11
C PRO A 60 -1.45 -7.02 7.63
N PHE A 61 -0.78 -8.06 8.13
CA PHE A 61 -0.36 -8.18 9.51
C PHE A 61 1.03 -8.81 9.56
N ILE A 62 1.77 -8.59 10.65
CA ILE A 62 3.05 -9.24 10.89
C ILE A 62 2.99 -10.14 12.13
N VAL A 63 3.85 -11.14 12.12
CA VAL A 63 4.30 -11.83 13.32
C VAL A 63 5.76 -11.43 13.48
N ASP A 64 6.06 -10.67 14.53
CA ASP A 64 7.40 -10.16 14.80
C ASP A 64 8.35 -11.29 15.26
N ASP A 65 9.63 -11.01 15.37
CA ASP A 65 10.66 -11.97 15.76
C ASP A 65 10.46 -12.53 17.18
N ASP A 66 9.80 -11.79 18.06
CA ASP A 66 9.41 -12.20 19.41
C ASP A 66 8.04 -12.91 19.50
N GLY A 67 7.38 -13.14 18.35
CA GLY A 67 6.05 -13.74 18.25
C GLY A 67 4.90 -12.76 18.41
N THR A 68 5.14 -11.47 18.64
CA THR A 68 4.10 -10.44 18.74
C THR A 68 3.38 -10.27 17.42
N VAL A 69 2.04 -10.31 17.46
CA VAL A 69 1.20 -10.14 16.27
C VAL A 69 0.70 -8.70 16.20
N ILE A 70 1.06 -8.00 15.12
CA ILE A 70 0.61 -6.62 14.86
C ILE A 70 -0.18 -6.57 13.56
N ALA A 71 -1.40 -6.07 13.62
CA ALA A 71 -2.28 -5.91 12.47
C ALA A 71 -2.60 -4.44 12.20
N ASP A 72 -2.76 -4.09 10.93
CA ASP A 72 -2.89 -2.76 10.35
C ASP A 72 -1.53 -2.14 9.98
N SER A 73 -1.43 -1.71 8.72
CA SER A 73 -0.15 -1.25 8.14
C SER A 73 0.45 -0.04 8.86
N SER A 74 -0.38 0.85 9.41
CA SER A 74 0.10 2.00 10.18
C SER A 74 0.58 1.60 11.57
N ALA A 75 -0.12 0.66 12.23
CA ALA A 75 0.29 0.11 13.51
C ALA A 75 1.58 -0.71 13.37
N ILE A 76 1.73 -1.45 12.26
CA ILE A 76 2.96 -2.20 11.95
C ILE A 76 4.14 -1.24 11.81
N VAL A 77 4.02 -0.22 10.99
CA VAL A 77 5.12 0.76 10.79
C VAL A 77 5.46 1.44 12.12
N ALA A 78 4.46 1.92 12.87
CA ALA A 78 4.70 2.55 14.18
C ALA A 78 5.38 1.62 15.19
N HIS A 79 5.04 0.32 15.20
CA HIS A 79 5.71 -0.68 16.01
C HIS A 79 7.19 -0.85 15.61
N LEU A 80 7.44 -0.99 14.30
CA LEU A 80 8.80 -1.15 13.77
C LEU A 80 9.65 0.09 14.00
N GLU A 81 9.10 1.29 13.83
CA GLU A 81 9.78 2.55 14.13
C GLU A 81 10.18 2.64 15.60
N LYS A 82 9.26 2.32 16.50
CA LYS A 82 9.53 2.32 17.95
C LYS A 82 10.60 1.28 18.32
N LYS A 83 10.55 0.09 17.71
CA LYS A 83 11.47 -1.01 18.02
C LYS A 83 12.88 -0.76 17.47
N HIS A 84 12.99 -0.15 16.28
CA HIS A 84 14.24 -0.01 15.53
C HIS A 84 14.76 1.44 15.45
N GLY A 85 14.19 2.38 16.20
CA GLY A 85 14.69 3.75 16.34
C GLY A 85 14.40 4.66 15.14
N GLU A 86 13.23 4.58 14.56
CA GLU A 86 12.75 5.42 13.45
C GLU A 86 13.72 5.40 12.23
N PRO A 87 14.00 4.24 11.60
CA PRO A 87 15.06 4.12 10.60
C PRO A 87 14.89 5.05 9.39
N LEU A 88 13.66 5.41 9.01
CA LEU A 88 13.39 6.35 7.92
C LEU A 88 13.07 7.77 8.41
N ASP A 89 12.48 7.93 9.58
CA ASP A 89 11.95 9.21 10.06
C ASP A 89 12.79 9.87 11.16
N LYS A 90 13.93 9.27 11.51
CA LYS A 90 14.83 9.79 12.55
C LYS A 90 15.24 11.24 12.26
N GLY A 91 15.02 12.13 13.23
CA GLY A 91 15.41 13.53 13.16
C GLY A 91 14.44 14.44 12.39
N LEU A 92 13.25 13.97 12.01
CA LEU A 92 12.21 14.85 11.48
C LEU A 92 11.77 15.85 12.56
N SER A 93 11.69 17.12 12.17
CA SER A 93 11.12 18.20 12.97
C SER A 93 9.62 18.00 13.22
N SER A 94 9.06 18.73 14.18
CA SER A 94 7.62 18.70 14.45
C SER A 94 6.78 19.13 13.25
N ASP A 95 7.25 20.10 12.45
CA ASP A 95 6.58 20.54 11.24
C ASP A 95 6.59 19.48 10.15
N GLU A 96 7.72 18.80 9.92
CA GLU A 96 7.81 17.69 8.97
C GLU A 96 6.94 16.50 9.40
N LYS A 97 6.91 16.16 10.68
CA LYS A 97 6.02 15.13 11.23
C LYS A 97 4.54 15.49 11.02
N ALA A 98 4.16 16.75 11.18
CA ALA A 98 2.81 17.23 10.91
C ALA A 98 2.45 17.13 9.42
N LYS A 99 3.34 17.56 8.52
CA LYS A 99 3.17 17.43 7.06
C LYS A 99 3.04 15.97 6.65
N ALA A 100 3.92 15.10 7.16
CA ALA A 100 3.84 13.65 6.92
C ALA A 100 2.50 13.07 7.36
N HIS A 101 1.97 13.49 8.52
CA HIS A 101 0.68 13.05 9.02
C HIS A 101 -0.48 13.46 8.10
N VAL A 102 -0.52 14.72 7.66
CA VAL A 102 -1.57 15.21 6.74
C VAL A 102 -1.52 14.48 5.42
N LEU A 103 -0.34 14.34 4.81
CA LEU A 103 -0.14 13.58 3.58
C LEU A 103 -0.57 12.13 3.71
N LYS A 104 -0.17 11.46 4.80
CA LYS A 104 -0.60 10.09 5.10
C LYS A 104 -2.12 9.98 5.14
N ARG A 105 -2.81 10.89 5.86
CA ARG A 105 -4.28 10.86 5.97
C ARG A 105 -4.95 11.06 4.61
N MET A 106 -4.46 12.00 3.81
CA MET A 106 -4.96 12.22 2.45
C MET A 106 -4.79 10.97 1.57
N LEU A 107 -3.61 10.38 1.56
CA LEU A 107 -3.31 9.20 0.74
C LEU A 107 -4.09 7.95 1.18
N GLU A 108 -4.19 7.70 2.50
CA GLU A 108 -4.78 6.46 3.04
C GLU A 108 -6.29 6.55 3.30
N GLU A 109 -6.86 7.76 3.45
CA GLU A 109 -8.27 7.96 3.83
C GLU A 109 -9.09 8.67 2.73
N SER A 110 -8.45 9.41 1.82
CA SER A 110 -9.10 10.04 0.67
C SER A 110 -8.77 9.29 -0.61
N LEU A 111 -7.58 9.44 -1.15
CA LEU A 111 -7.15 8.88 -2.43
C LEU A 111 -7.33 7.34 -2.50
N TYR A 112 -7.01 6.63 -1.42
CA TYR A 112 -7.20 5.18 -1.37
C TYR A 112 -8.64 4.76 -1.63
N PHE A 113 -9.64 5.47 -1.09
CA PHE A 113 -11.03 5.12 -1.31
C PHE A 113 -11.52 5.42 -2.72
N VAL A 114 -10.94 6.39 -3.41
CA VAL A 114 -11.13 6.58 -4.86
C VAL A 114 -10.60 5.38 -5.64
N VAL A 115 -9.39 4.89 -5.29
CA VAL A 115 -8.80 3.68 -5.90
C VAL A 115 -9.67 2.44 -5.62
N VAL A 116 -10.15 2.26 -4.40
CA VAL A 116 -11.06 1.14 -4.06
C VAL A 116 -12.33 1.23 -4.88
N TRP A 117 -12.95 2.41 -4.94
CA TRP A 117 -14.16 2.60 -5.71
C TRP A 117 -13.94 2.28 -7.20
N SER A 118 -12.89 2.80 -7.81
CA SER A 118 -12.58 2.55 -9.22
C SER A 118 -12.35 1.07 -9.54
N ARG A 119 -11.80 0.31 -8.62
CA ARG A 119 -11.52 -1.13 -8.80
C ARG A 119 -12.70 -2.03 -8.51
N TRP A 120 -13.61 -1.61 -7.63
CA TRP A 120 -14.69 -2.48 -7.16
C TRP A 120 -16.07 -2.07 -7.66
N ALA A 121 -16.33 -0.77 -7.86
CA ALA A 121 -17.62 -0.28 -8.33
C ALA A 121 -17.71 -0.31 -9.85
N GLU A 122 -16.67 0.10 -10.57
CA GLU A 122 -16.64 0.07 -12.02
C GLU A 122 -16.42 -1.35 -12.57
N ASP A 123 -17.07 -1.70 -13.67
CA ASP A 123 -17.01 -3.05 -14.24
C ASP A 123 -15.63 -3.37 -14.81
N GLU A 124 -14.96 -2.41 -15.44
CA GLU A 124 -13.60 -2.55 -15.95
C GLU A 124 -12.59 -2.83 -14.84
N GLY A 125 -12.65 -2.05 -13.76
CA GLY A 125 -11.81 -2.26 -12.58
C GLY A 125 -12.10 -3.60 -11.91
N PHE A 126 -13.38 -3.93 -11.75
CA PHE A 126 -13.79 -5.19 -11.14
C PHE A 126 -13.42 -6.43 -11.97
N ALA A 127 -13.37 -6.32 -13.29
CA ALA A 127 -12.90 -7.42 -14.13
C ALA A 127 -11.47 -7.87 -13.75
N VAL A 128 -10.59 -6.93 -13.44
CA VAL A 128 -9.21 -7.23 -12.97
C VAL A 128 -9.22 -7.86 -11.58
N VAL A 129 -10.00 -7.29 -10.65
CA VAL A 129 -10.13 -7.85 -9.30
C VAL A 129 -10.67 -9.28 -9.34
N ARG A 130 -11.65 -9.54 -10.20
CA ARG A 130 -12.26 -10.87 -10.37
C ARG A 130 -11.25 -11.93 -10.81
N GLU A 131 -10.24 -11.58 -11.61
CA GLU A 131 -9.16 -12.49 -11.98
C GLU A 131 -8.38 -12.96 -10.73
N SER A 132 -8.04 -12.03 -9.83
CA SER A 132 -7.37 -12.35 -8.57
C SER A 132 -8.24 -13.23 -7.64
N LEU A 133 -9.56 -13.15 -7.77
CA LEU A 133 -10.50 -13.96 -6.99
C LEU A 133 -10.72 -15.38 -7.57
N LYS A 134 -10.05 -15.75 -8.65
CA LYS A 134 -10.09 -17.13 -9.21
C LYS A 134 -9.51 -18.19 -8.25
N VAL A 135 -8.77 -17.77 -7.23
CA VAL A 135 -8.33 -18.65 -6.13
C VAL A 135 -9.50 -19.22 -5.31
N ILE A 136 -10.67 -18.60 -5.38
CA ILE A 136 -11.90 -19.09 -4.74
C ILE A 136 -12.40 -20.30 -5.55
N PRO A 137 -12.72 -21.45 -4.91
CA PRO A 137 -13.25 -22.61 -5.58
C PRO A 137 -14.47 -22.29 -6.46
N ALA A 138 -14.51 -22.84 -7.68
CA ALA A 138 -15.54 -22.51 -8.66
C ALA A 138 -16.97 -22.78 -8.13
N ALA A 139 -17.13 -23.83 -7.34
CA ALA A 139 -18.43 -24.22 -6.76
C ALA A 139 -19.10 -23.12 -5.89
N ILE A 140 -18.31 -22.21 -5.30
CA ILE A 140 -18.84 -21.15 -4.43
C ILE A 140 -18.58 -19.75 -5.01
N ARG A 141 -17.76 -19.64 -6.04
CA ARG A 141 -17.32 -18.35 -6.62
C ARG A 141 -18.49 -17.54 -7.16
N TRP A 142 -19.47 -18.19 -7.76
CA TRP A 142 -20.58 -17.56 -8.45
C TRP A 142 -21.46 -16.69 -7.52
N PHE A 143 -21.58 -17.06 -6.24
CA PHE A 143 -22.33 -16.27 -5.25
C PHE A 143 -21.42 -15.46 -4.32
N LEU A 144 -20.20 -15.97 -4.02
CA LEU A 144 -19.30 -15.32 -3.07
C LEU A 144 -18.65 -14.06 -3.66
N VAL A 145 -18.24 -14.09 -4.94
CA VAL A 145 -17.60 -12.94 -5.59
C VAL A 145 -18.54 -11.73 -5.72
N PRO A 146 -19.81 -11.88 -6.16
CA PRO A 146 -20.78 -10.79 -6.12
C PRO A 146 -21.05 -10.26 -4.70
N ALA A 147 -21.09 -11.13 -3.70
CA ALA A 147 -21.29 -10.73 -2.30
C ALA A 147 -20.10 -9.91 -1.78
N ILE A 148 -18.87 -10.32 -2.09
CA ILE A 148 -17.65 -9.55 -1.77
C ILE A 148 -17.69 -8.18 -2.45
N ARG A 149 -18.00 -8.13 -3.76
CA ARG A 149 -18.13 -6.86 -4.50
C ARG A 149 -19.13 -5.93 -3.82
N LYS A 150 -20.33 -6.43 -3.55
CA LYS A 150 -21.41 -5.67 -2.89
C LYS A 150 -20.96 -5.12 -1.54
N ASN A 151 -20.27 -5.92 -0.75
CA ASN A 151 -19.75 -5.49 0.55
C ASN A 151 -18.72 -4.37 0.40
N VAL A 152 -17.72 -4.50 -0.50
CA VAL A 152 -16.69 -3.49 -0.68
C VAL A 152 -17.26 -2.20 -1.26
N VAL A 153 -18.18 -2.27 -2.23
CA VAL A 153 -18.89 -1.09 -2.74
C VAL A 153 -19.72 -0.45 -1.61
N GLY A 154 -20.35 -1.26 -0.74
CA GLY A 154 -21.03 -0.77 0.45
C GLY A 154 -20.13 -0.01 1.40
N ILE A 155 -18.88 -0.47 1.59
CA ILE A 155 -17.87 0.22 2.40
C ILE A 155 -17.55 1.60 1.82
N THR A 156 -17.39 1.75 0.50
CA THR A 156 -17.15 3.07 -0.12
C THR A 156 -18.34 4.02 0.06
N ARG A 157 -19.57 3.50 0.04
CA ARG A 157 -20.78 4.30 0.34
C ARG A 157 -20.87 4.71 1.80
N SER A 158 -20.48 3.84 2.72
CA SER A 158 -20.46 4.13 4.16
C SER A 158 -19.37 5.15 4.52
N GLN A 159 -18.22 5.06 3.87
CA GLN A 159 -17.14 6.03 4.02
C GLN A 159 -17.53 7.42 3.48
N GLY A 160 -18.37 7.46 2.44
CA GLY A 160 -18.90 8.69 1.85
C GLY A 160 -18.60 8.84 0.36
N ILE A 161 -17.41 8.46 -0.09
CA ILE A 161 -16.98 8.65 -1.49
C ILE A 161 -17.95 8.01 -2.49
N GLY A 162 -18.44 6.81 -2.21
CA GLY A 162 -19.36 6.08 -3.09
C GLY A 162 -20.79 6.65 -3.14
N ARG A 163 -21.05 7.83 -2.56
CA ARG A 163 -22.31 8.57 -2.67
C ARG A 163 -22.26 9.63 -3.78
N HIS A 164 -21.07 9.94 -4.26
CA HIS A 164 -20.83 10.93 -5.30
C HIS A 164 -20.98 10.31 -6.70
N SER A 165 -21.14 11.15 -7.69
CA SER A 165 -21.09 10.75 -9.09
C SER A 165 -19.68 10.28 -9.47
N ARG A 166 -19.58 9.52 -10.57
CA ARG A 166 -18.31 9.06 -11.12
C ARG A 166 -17.30 10.20 -11.33
N ASP A 167 -17.78 11.28 -11.93
CA ASP A 167 -16.91 12.42 -12.28
C ASP A 167 -16.43 13.16 -11.04
N GLU A 168 -17.28 13.33 -10.02
CA GLU A 168 -16.88 13.91 -8.74
C GLU A 168 -15.82 13.04 -8.03
N ILE A 169 -16.00 11.71 -8.02
CA ILE A 169 -15.06 10.79 -7.39
C ILE A 169 -13.68 10.91 -8.03
N TYR A 170 -13.60 10.92 -9.37
CA TYR A 170 -12.32 11.09 -10.06
C TYR A 170 -11.75 12.50 -9.92
N ALA A 171 -12.59 13.53 -9.83
CA ALA A 171 -12.13 14.88 -9.53
C ALA A 171 -11.47 14.98 -8.15
N PHE A 172 -12.01 14.33 -7.12
CA PHE A 172 -11.38 14.24 -5.80
C PHE A 172 -10.02 13.52 -5.87
N GLY A 173 -9.97 12.36 -6.54
CA GLY A 173 -8.71 11.64 -6.70
C GLY A 173 -7.65 12.45 -7.47
N LYS A 174 -8.07 13.17 -8.51
CA LYS A 174 -7.17 14.08 -9.24
C LYS A 174 -6.67 15.21 -8.37
N ALA A 175 -7.53 15.83 -7.56
CA ALA A 175 -7.14 16.89 -6.65
C ALA A 175 -6.09 16.41 -5.62
N ASP A 176 -6.24 15.20 -5.07
CA ASP A 176 -5.25 14.60 -4.18
C ASP A 176 -3.90 14.35 -4.89
N ILE A 177 -3.93 13.86 -6.14
CA ILE A 177 -2.73 13.66 -6.98
C ILE A 177 -2.03 14.99 -7.25
N ASP A 178 -2.77 16.02 -7.67
CA ASP A 178 -2.25 17.35 -7.95
C ASP A 178 -1.64 17.99 -6.69
N ALA A 179 -2.25 17.79 -5.51
CA ALA A 179 -1.74 18.29 -4.25
C ALA A 179 -0.37 17.64 -3.89
N VAL A 180 -0.24 16.32 -4.06
CA VAL A 180 1.06 15.64 -3.82
C VAL A 180 2.11 16.13 -4.81
N SER A 181 1.76 16.28 -6.08
CA SER A 181 2.65 16.83 -7.11
C SER A 181 3.15 18.23 -6.76
N THR A 182 2.23 19.09 -6.32
CA THR A 182 2.55 20.46 -5.91
C THR A 182 3.48 20.50 -4.69
N LEU A 183 3.20 19.65 -3.69
CA LEU A 183 4.02 19.54 -2.48
C LEU A 183 5.41 18.96 -2.75
N LEU A 184 5.50 18.00 -3.67
CA LEU A 184 6.77 17.46 -4.14
C LEU A 184 7.58 18.53 -4.89
N GLY A 185 6.94 19.28 -5.77
CA GLY A 185 7.58 20.34 -6.56
C GLY A 185 8.83 19.83 -7.29
N GLN A 186 9.97 20.43 -7.00
CA GLN A 186 11.29 20.05 -7.51
C GLN A 186 12.12 19.24 -6.51
N SER A 187 11.56 18.91 -5.34
CA SER A 187 12.27 18.18 -4.29
C SER A 187 12.50 16.72 -4.68
N THR A 188 13.54 16.11 -4.10
CA THR A 188 13.83 14.70 -4.31
C THR A 188 12.75 13.82 -3.71
N PHE A 189 12.27 14.16 -2.51
CA PHE A 189 11.24 13.45 -1.75
C PHE A 189 10.25 14.45 -1.12
N LEU A 190 9.14 13.97 -0.58
CA LEU A 190 8.02 14.80 -0.09
C LEU A 190 8.38 15.74 1.06
N LEU A 191 9.41 15.39 1.84
CA LEU A 191 9.93 16.23 2.93
C LEU A 191 11.36 16.76 2.66
N GLY A 192 11.78 16.83 1.38
CA GLY A 192 13.09 17.37 0.99
C GLY A 192 13.99 16.32 0.31
N ASP A 193 15.26 16.21 0.74
CA ASP A 193 16.26 15.39 0.04
C ASP A 193 16.42 13.97 0.59
N ARG A 194 15.71 13.63 1.65
CA ARG A 194 15.77 12.34 2.32
C ARG A 194 14.46 11.59 2.17
N LEU A 195 14.55 10.29 1.80
CA LEU A 195 13.41 9.38 1.79
C LEU A 195 12.93 9.13 3.22
N THR A 196 11.62 9.24 3.43
CA THR A 196 10.95 9.09 4.71
C THR A 196 9.76 8.12 4.60
N THR A 197 9.14 7.77 5.70
CA THR A 197 7.98 6.87 5.72
C THR A 197 6.81 7.38 4.88
N VAL A 198 6.61 8.70 4.79
CA VAL A 198 5.54 9.26 3.94
C VAL A 198 5.79 9.02 2.45
N ASP A 199 7.06 8.95 2.03
CA ASP A 199 7.41 8.60 0.65
C ASP A 199 7.09 7.14 0.34
N VAL A 200 7.26 6.23 1.30
CA VAL A 200 6.86 4.83 1.18
C VAL A 200 5.34 4.71 0.99
N ILE A 201 4.57 5.51 1.72
CA ILE A 201 3.10 5.55 1.60
C ILE A 201 2.70 6.05 0.20
N ALA A 202 3.23 7.19 -0.22
CA ALA A 202 2.94 7.79 -1.51
C ALA A 202 3.35 6.88 -2.68
N TYR A 203 4.57 6.33 -2.62
CA TYR A 203 5.04 5.35 -3.60
C TYR A 203 4.09 4.17 -3.72
N SER A 204 3.66 3.59 -2.61
CA SER A 204 2.77 2.43 -2.63
C SER A 204 1.41 2.74 -3.27
N CYS A 205 0.89 3.94 -3.07
CA CYS A 205 -0.33 4.39 -3.74
C CYS A 205 -0.11 4.61 -5.24
N PHE A 206 0.91 5.38 -5.62
CA PHE A 206 1.16 5.75 -7.03
C PHE A 206 1.66 4.56 -7.87
N ALA A 207 2.55 3.72 -7.34
CA ALA A 207 2.99 2.51 -8.03
C ALA A 207 1.81 1.55 -8.30
N ALA A 208 0.89 1.41 -7.33
CA ALA A 208 -0.31 0.62 -7.53
C ALA A 208 -1.25 1.23 -8.58
N MET A 209 -1.41 2.56 -8.64
CA MET A 209 -2.22 3.23 -9.67
C MET A 209 -1.58 3.11 -11.05
N LEU A 210 -0.27 3.24 -11.15
CA LEU A 210 0.45 3.18 -12.42
C LEU A 210 0.50 1.77 -13.02
N ARG A 211 0.60 0.73 -12.19
CA ARG A 211 0.96 -0.62 -12.64
C ARG A 211 -0.18 -1.63 -12.52
N VAL A 212 -0.94 -1.60 -11.44
CA VAL A 212 -2.06 -2.53 -11.27
C VAL A 212 -3.22 -2.08 -12.18
N PRO A 213 -3.71 -2.92 -13.09
CA PRO A 213 -4.82 -2.57 -13.97
C PRO A 213 -6.10 -2.17 -13.22
N GLY A 214 -6.98 -1.44 -13.89
CA GLY A 214 -8.21 -0.89 -13.31
C GLY A 214 -7.99 0.50 -12.70
N GLY A 215 -8.94 1.42 -12.89
CA GLY A 215 -8.81 2.82 -12.49
C GLY A 215 -8.02 3.66 -13.49
N GLU A 216 -8.27 3.47 -14.79
CA GLU A 216 -7.57 4.19 -15.86
C GLU A 216 -7.59 5.72 -15.73
N PRO A 217 -8.68 6.39 -15.29
CA PRO A 217 -8.66 7.84 -15.06
C PRO A 217 -7.61 8.27 -14.02
N LEU A 218 -7.40 7.50 -12.94
CA LEU A 218 -6.35 7.81 -11.95
C LEU A 218 -4.96 7.56 -12.52
N ARG A 219 -4.77 6.47 -13.27
CA ARG A 219 -3.51 6.20 -13.97
C ARG A 219 -3.17 7.32 -14.93
N ALA A 220 -4.13 7.79 -15.72
CA ALA A 220 -3.95 8.89 -16.67
C ALA A 220 -3.59 10.18 -15.91
N ALA A 221 -4.22 10.47 -14.77
CA ALA A 221 -3.89 11.63 -13.95
C ALA A 221 -2.45 11.59 -13.42
N VAL A 222 -1.99 10.45 -12.92
CA VAL A 222 -0.58 10.31 -12.46
C VAL A 222 0.39 10.46 -13.64
N LYS A 223 0.11 9.84 -14.80
CA LYS A 223 0.95 9.96 -16.02
C LYS A 223 0.99 11.38 -16.57
N ALA A 224 -0.08 12.14 -16.43
CA ALA A 224 -0.09 13.56 -16.81
C ALA A 224 0.72 14.46 -15.85
N THR A 225 1.35 13.88 -14.84
CA THR A 225 2.08 14.58 -13.78
C THR A 225 3.54 14.09 -13.75
N PRO A 226 4.43 14.65 -14.62
CA PRO A 226 5.77 14.10 -14.87
C PRO A 226 6.66 13.97 -13.63
N ASN A 227 6.54 14.90 -12.65
CA ASN A 227 7.33 14.82 -11.43
C ASN A 227 6.94 13.62 -10.55
N LEU A 228 5.68 13.16 -10.58
CA LEU A 228 5.24 11.97 -9.85
C LEU A 228 5.73 10.67 -10.51
N GLU A 229 5.74 10.57 -11.83
CA GLU A 229 6.33 9.41 -12.51
C GLU A 229 7.83 9.28 -12.20
N ALA A 230 8.57 10.40 -12.31
CA ALA A 230 9.98 10.44 -11.97
C ALA A 230 10.24 10.12 -10.49
N TYR A 231 9.36 10.58 -9.59
CA TYR A 231 9.40 10.27 -8.17
C TYR A 231 9.20 8.77 -7.89
N VAL A 232 8.20 8.15 -8.50
CA VAL A 232 7.97 6.70 -8.38
C VAL A 232 9.17 5.91 -8.90
N ALA A 233 9.72 6.26 -10.07
CA ALA A 233 10.89 5.61 -10.63
C ALA A 233 12.12 5.72 -9.71
N ARG A 234 12.32 6.88 -9.07
CA ARG A 234 13.42 7.10 -8.12
C ARG A 234 13.31 6.19 -6.89
N ILE A 235 12.10 5.99 -6.37
CA ILE A 235 11.89 5.10 -5.22
C ILE A 235 12.03 3.64 -5.65
N ASP A 236 11.60 3.26 -6.87
CA ASP A 236 11.85 1.92 -7.42
C ASP A 236 13.34 1.55 -7.37
N GLU A 237 14.21 2.45 -7.78
CA GLU A 237 15.65 2.20 -7.75
C GLU A 237 16.17 2.00 -6.31
N ARG A 238 15.63 2.74 -5.34
CA ARG A 238 15.96 2.54 -3.92
C ARG A 238 15.47 1.19 -3.41
N VAL A 239 14.26 0.78 -3.78
CA VAL A 239 13.70 -0.52 -3.38
C VAL A 239 14.48 -1.68 -3.99
N LYS A 240 14.83 -1.60 -5.28
CA LYS A 240 15.66 -2.59 -5.97
C LYS A 240 17.06 -2.72 -5.32
N ALA A 241 17.71 -1.58 -5.06
CA ALA A 241 19.00 -1.56 -4.42
C ALA A 241 18.96 -2.19 -3.01
N ALA A 242 17.91 -1.95 -2.24
CA ALA A 242 17.73 -2.54 -0.92
C ALA A 242 17.45 -4.06 -0.96
N THR A 243 17.01 -4.59 -2.10
CA THR A 243 16.72 -6.04 -2.28
C THR A 243 17.96 -6.81 -2.76
N ALA A 244 18.93 -6.13 -3.38
CA ALA A 244 20.12 -6.73 -3.96
C ALA A 244 21.32 -6.86 -2.99
N GLY A 245 21.25 -6.27 -1.83
CA GLY A 245 22.26 -6.29 -0.76
C GLY A 245 21.78 -7.06 0.46
#